data_0e2a44c8baa358bbffe6a06a676307f0
#
_entry.id   0e2a44c8baa358bbffe6a06a676307f0
#
_cell.length_a   1.000
_cell.length_b   1.000
_cell.length_c   1.000
_cell.angle_alpha   90.00
_cell.angle_beta   90.00
_cell.angle_gamma   90.00
#
_symmetry.space_group_name_H-M   'P 1'
#
loop_
_entity.id
_entity.type
_entity.pdbx_description
1 polymer ?
#
loop_
_entity_poly.entity_id
_entity_poly.type
_entity_poly.pdbx_seq_one_letter_code
_entity_poly.pdbx_strand_id
1 'polypeptide(L)'
;DLRGALEGAIEERILRGRTEVRVEPVSAGGRDGDRGSQWLGTWRARSINPTGHLPASYLVQIRSLSRRANHCTCPDFASNQLGTCKHVEAVLHRLRKRKGFKKARDQAPERAFIYLDWECEGAPVVRLQRGALTDAHLAPLLHDHFDAAGAFCGRLPDGLLGLAETLAGR
;
A
#
# COMPACT_ATOMS: atom_id res chain seq x y z
N ASP A 1 -20.85 6.99 -16.47
CA ASP A 1 -19.41 7.09 -16.74
C ASP A 1 -18.65 6.29 -15.68
N LEU A 2 -17.89 5.27 -16.10
CA LEU A 2 -17.14 4.35 -15.23
C LEU A 2 -16.12 5.10 -14.37
N ARG A 3 -15.47 6.11 -14.93
CA ARG A 3 -14.47 6.91 -14.22
C ARG A 3 -15.09 7.72 -13.09
N GLY A 4 -16.22 8.34 -13.32
CA GLY A 4 -16.95 9.07 -12.29
C GLY A 4 -17.47 8.15 -11.18
N ALA A 5 -17.91 6.94 -11.52
CA ALA A 5 -18.31 5.94 -10.53
C ALA A 5 -17.14 5.50 -9.65
N LEU A 6 -15.94 5.32 -10.24
CA LEU A 6 -14.72 4.98 -9.53
C LEU A 6 -14.28 6.10 -8.57
N GLU A 7 -14.27 7.34 -9.04
CA GLU A 7 -13.94 8.52 -8.24
C GLU A 7 -14.90 8.66 -7.06
N GLY A 8 -16.22 8.54 -7.29
CA GLY A 8 -17.22 8.58 -6.23
C GLY A 8 -17.07 7.46 -5.20
N ALA A 9 -16.72 6.26 -5.64
CA ALA A 9 -16.47 5.14 -4.73
C ALA A 9 -15.22 5.37 -3.84
N ILE A 10 -14.20 6.03 -4.37
CA ILE A 10 -13.01 6.42 -3.59
C ILE A 10 -13.35 7.55 -2.61
N GLU A 11 -14.08 8.57 -3.05
CA GLU A 11 -14.50 9.69 -2.19
C GLU A 11 -15.35 9.22 -1.01
N GLU A 12 -16.24 8.25 -1.22
CA GLU A 12 -17.00 7.63 -0.14
C GLU A 12 -16.08 7.02 0.92
N ARG A 13 -15.04 6.29 0.50
CA ARG A 13 -14.08 5.69 1.44
C ARG A 13 -13.24 6.72 2.17
N ILE A 14 -12.90 7.82 1.51
CA ILE A 14 -12.22 8.95 2.14
C ILE A 14 -13.10 9.56 3.24
N LEU A 15 -14.37 9.81 2.96
CA LEU A 15 -15.32 10.37 3.92
C LEU A 15 -15.52 9.43 5.11
N ARG A 16 -15.78 8.15 4.85
CA ARG A 16 -15.97 7.12 5.88
C ARG A 16 -14.71 6.91 6.72
N GLY A 17 -13.53 6.99 6.10
CA GLY A 17 -12.26 6.93 6.83
C GLY A 17 -12.11 8.05 7.86
N ARG A 18 -12.57 9.25 7.52
CA ARG A 18 -12.51 10.43 8.42
C ARG A 18 -13.48 10.35 9.57
N THR A 19 -14.66 9.75 9.37
CA THR A 19 -15.80 9.79 10.30
C THR A 19 -16.01 8.52 11.09
N GLU A 20 -15.61 7.36 10.55
CA GLU A 20 -15.95 6.05 11.10
C GLU A 20 -14.75 5.29 11.69
N VAL A 21 -13.52 5.75 11.46
CA VAL A 21 -12.31 4.96 11.75
C VAL A 21 -11.36 5.71 12.67
N ARG A 22 -10.89 5.04 13.73
CA ARG A 22 -9.73 5.43 14.53
C ARG A 22 -8.51 4.64 14.13
N VAL A 23 -7.35 5.29 14.09
CA VAL A 23 -6.09 4.67 13.71
C VAL A 23 -4.98 4.95 14.71
N GLU A 24 -4.15 3.95 14.95
CA GLU A 24 -2.96 4.04 15.80
C GLU A 24 -1.78 3.32 15.14
N PRO A 25 -0.55 3.83 15.25
CA PRO A 25 0.61 3.10 14.76
C PRO A 25 0.79 1.82 15.59
N VAL A 26 1.12 0.73 14.92
CA VAL A 26 1.54 -0.49 15.59
C VAL A 26 2.99 -0.27 15.98
N SER A 27 3.28 -0.24 17.29
CA SER A 27 4.65 -0.17 17.80
C SER A 27 5.44 -1.31 17.17
N ALA A 28 6.54 -0.98 16.52
CA ALA A 28 7.48 -1.98 16.02
C ALA A 28 8.07 -2.72 17.23
N GLY A 29 7.38 -3.75 17.67
CA GLY A 29 7.92 -4.77 18.57
C GLY A 29 8.95 -5.57 17.78
N GLY A 30 10.18 -5.15 17.84
CA GLY A 30 11.37 -5.92 17.57
C GLY A 30 11.47 -6.64 16.22
N ARG A 31 12.25 -6.07 15.33
CA ARG A 31 13.41 -6.72 14.71
C ARG A 31 14.33 -5.61 14.21
N ASP A 32 15.59 -5.79 14.53
CA ASP A 32 16.68 -4.83 14.32
C ASP A 32 16.61 -4.10 12.96
N GLY A 33 16.76 -2.79 13.00
CA GLY A 33 17.18 -1.95 11.89
C GLY A 33 16.13 -1.07 11.24
N ASP A 34 14.83 -1.31 11.39
CA ASP A 34 13.80 -0.42 10.85
C ASP A 34 13.37 0.60 11.92
N ARG A 35 14.14 1.66 12.06
CA ARG A 35 13.61 2.93 12.59
C ARG A 35 12.65 3.46 11.57
N GLY A 36 11.48 2.79 11.50
CA GLY A 36 10.47 3.03 10.52
C GLY A 36 10.22 4.51 10.36
N SER A 37 10.30 4.95 9.12
CA SER A 37 9.87 6.27 8.75
C SER A 37 8.58 6.61 9.50
N GLN A 38 8.51 7.74 10.17
CA GLN A 38 7.28 8.21 10.83
C GLN A 38 6.08 8.30 9.88
N TRP A 39 6.30 8.07 8.59
CA TRP A 39 5.35 8.18 7.49
C TRP A 39 4.88 6.83 6.96
N LEU A 40 5.74 5.83 6.96
CA LEU A 40 5.48 4.50 6.42
C LEU A 40 5.42 3.48 7.55
N GLY A 41 4.82 2.33 7.32
CA GLY A 41 4.74 1.25 8.29
C GLY A 41 3.34 0.75 8.55
N THR A 42 3.18 -0.01 9.63
CA THR A 42 1.94 -0.71 9.98
C THR A 42 1.11 0.08 10.99
N TRP A 43 -0.17 0.16 10.72
CA TRP A 43 -1.18 0.83 11.54
C TRP A 43 -2.30 -0.14 11.90
N ARG A 44 -2.88 0.06 13.06
CA ARG A 44 -4.14 -0.59 13.44
C ARG A 44 -5.28 0.39 13.22
N ALA A 45 -6.28 -0.04 12.47
CA ALA A 45 -7.51 0.71 12.21
C ALA A 45 -8.68 0.03 12.88
N ARG A 46 -9.48 0.78 13.64
CA ARG A 46 -10.67 0.29 14.36
C ARG A 46 -11.88 1.09 13.94
N SER A 47 -13.02 0.42 13.75
CA SER A 47 -14.30 1.11 13.60
C SER A 47 -14.66 1.82 14.90
N ILE A 48 -15.17 3.05 14.81
CA ILE A 48 -15.67 3.81 15.97
C ILE A 48 -16.93 3.14 16.52
N ASN A 49 -17.80 2.66 15.63
CA ASN A 49 -19.02 1.95 15.96
C ASN A 49 -18.97 0.56 15.30
N PRO A 50 -18.34 -0.44 15.94
CA PRO A 50 -18.31 -1.78 15.39
C PRO A 50 -19.70 -2.37 15.37
N THR A 51 -20.15 -2.83 14.20
CA THR A 51 -21.43 -3.53 14.03
C THR A 51 -21.20 -4.98 13.66
N GLY A 52 -21.87 -5.90 14.34
CA GLY A 52 -21.91 -7.32 13.98
C GLY A 52 -20.66 -8.13 14.39
N HIS A 53 -20.50 -9.27 13.72
CA HIS A 53 -19.47 -10.28 14.01
C HIS A 53 -18.11 -10.04 13.32
N LEU A 54 -17.93 -8.89 12.68
CA LEU A 54 -16.66 -8.56 12.01
C LEU A 54 -15.57 -8.22 13.03
N PRO A 55 -14.29 -8.50 12.73
CA PRO A 55 -13.20 -8.09 13.59
C PRO A 55 -13.27 -6.60 13.93
N ALA A 56 -13.01 -6.28 15.19
CA ALA A 56 -13.06 -4.90 15.67
C ALA A 56 -11.89 -4.04 15.13
N SER A 57 -10.88 -4.66 14.56
CA SER A 57 -9.70 -3.96 14.02
C SER A 57 -9.07 -4.67 12.83
N TYR A 58 -8.43 -3.87 11.97
CA TYR A 58 -7.70 -4.34 10.81
C TYR A 58 -6.29 -3.74 10.80
N LEU A 59 -5.36 -4.42 10.14
CA LEU A 59 -4.01 -3.93 9.93
C LEU A 59 -3.93 -3.21 8.58
N VAL A 60 -3.35 -2.02 8.61
CA VAL A 60 -3.09 -1.19 7.43
C VAL A 60 -1.58 -1.03 7.29
N GLN A 61 -1.05 -1.37 6.13
CA GLN A 61 0.35 -1.15 5.81
C GLN A 61 0.46 0.02 4.83
N ILE A 62 1.11 1.10 5.27
CA ILE A 62 1.40 2.26 4.43
C ILE A 62 2.80 2.11 3.84
N ARG A 63 2.86 2.00 2.51
CA ARG A 63 4.08 1.90 1.71
C ARG A 63 4.30 3.11 0.81
N SER A 64 3.23 3.87 0.54
CA SER A 64 3.27 5.07 -0.28
C SER A 64 2.33 6.14 0.25
N LEU A 65 2.75 7.39 0.19
CA LEU A 65 1.92 8.57 0.51
C LEU A 65 1.29 9.20 -0.73
N SER A 66 1.75 8.81 -1.93
CA SER A 66 1.34 9.40 -3.21
C SER A 66 0.57 8.44 -4.11
N ARG A 67 0.76 7.14 -3.97
CA ARG A 67 0.15 6.11 -4.82
C ARG A 67 -0.75 5.18 -4.03
N ARG A 68 -1.75 4.59 -4.68
CA ARG A 68 -2.60 3.54 -4.11
C ARG A 68 -1.86 2.19 -4.09
N ALA A 69 -0.71 2.16 -3.38
CA ALA A 69 0.16 1.01 -3.21
C ALA A 69 0.15 0.47 -1.77
N ASN A 70 -0.81 0.89 -0.96
CA ASN A 70 -0.98 0.49 0.42
C ASN A 70 -1.82 -0.78 0.53
N HIS A 71 -1.85 -1.40 1.71
CA HIS A 71 -2.58 -2.64 1.94
C HIS A 71 -3.42 -2.55 3.22
N CYS A 72 -4.55 -3.24 3.23
CA CYS A 72 -5.38 -3.42 4.41
C CYS A 72 -5.93 -4.85 4.46
N THR A 73 -5.99 -5.43 5.65
CA THR A 73 -6.53 -6.79 5.86
C THR A 73 -8.05 -6.86 5.87
N CYS A 74 -8.77 -5.76 5.63
CA CYS A 74 -10.23 -5.75 5.66
C CYS A 74 -10.86 -6.37 4.39
N PRO A 75 -12.08 -6.94 4.51
CA PRO A 75 -12.79 -7.52 3.36
C PRO A 75 -13.08 -6.51 2.24
N ASP A 76 -13.38 -5.24 2.57
CA ASP A 76 -13.62 -4.20 1.55
C ASP A 76 -12.39 -4.01 0.68
N PHE A 77 -11.18 -3.93 1.28
CA PHE A 77 -9.94 -3.81 0.51
C PHE A 77 -9.71 -5.01 -0.42
N ALA A 78 -10.00 -6.21 0.07
CA ALA A 78 -9.77 -7.44 -0.69
C ALA A 78 -10.69 -7.59 -1.91
N SER A 79 -11.89 -6.97 -1.90
CA SER A 79 -12.93 -7.20 -2.89
C SER A 79 -13.29 -6.01 -3.78
N ASN A 80 -12.95 -4.77 -3.38
CA ASN A 80 -13.44 -3.57 -4.06
C ASN A 80 -12.66 -3.16 -5.33
N GLN A 81 -11.46 -3.71 -5.54
CA GLN A 81 -10.60 -3.42 -6.69
C GLN A 81 -10.24 -1.92 -6.87
N LEU A 82 -10.27 -1.15 -5.78
CA LEU A 82 -9.93 0.29 -5.80
C LEU A 82 -8.48 0.58 -5.42
N GLY A 83 -7.77 -0.40 -4.83
CA GLY A 83 -6.44 -0.19 -4.25
C GLY A 83 -6.45 0.68 -2.99
N THR A 84 -7.64 0.94 -2.42
CA THR A 84 -7.84 1.66 -1.15
C THR A 84 -9.12 1.21 -0.46
N CYS A 85 -9.29 1.61 0.82
CA CYS A 85 -10.48 1.39 1.61
C CYS A 85 -10.57 2.46 2.71
N LYS A 86 -11.69 2.53 3.42
CA LYS A 86 -11.85 3.52 4.50
C LYS A 86 -10.75 3.47 5.57
N HIS A 87 -10.15 2.31 5.84
CA HIS A 87 -9.08 2.16 6.83
C HIS A 87 -7.75 2.74 6.32
N VAL A 88 -7.39 2.49 5.06
CA VAL A 88 -6.22 3.12 4.42
C VAL A 88 -6.40 4.63 4.38
N GLU A 89 -7.57 5.11 3.96
CA GLU A 89 -7.85 6.54 3.86
C GLU A 89 -7.87 7.25 5.24
N ALA A 90 -8.28 6.55 6.30
CA ALA A 90 -8.18 7.06 7.68
C ALA A 90 -6.73 7.31 8.10
N VAL A 91 -5.83 6.36 7.81
CA VAL A 91 -4.39 6.52 8.10
C VAL A 91 -3.80 7.66 7.27
N LEU A 92 -4.05 7.69 5.96
CA LEU A 92 -3.57 8.77 5.09
C LEU A 92 -4.09 10.13 5.52
N HIS A 93 -5.36 10.23 5.94
CA HIS A 93 -5.93 11.47 6.48
C HIS A 93 -5.18 11.95 7.72
N ARG A 94 -4.84 11.05 8.65
CA ARG A 94 -4.04 11.39 9.83
C ARG A 94 -2.64 11.84 9.45
N LEU A 95 -1.99 11.18 8.50
CA LEU A 95 -0.65 11.51 8.04
C LEU A 95 -0.61 12.87 7.32
N ARG A 96 -1.63 13.19 6.50
CA ARG A 96 -1.74 14.48 5.78
C ARG A 96 -1.75 15.70 6.71
N LYS A 97 -2.19 15.53 7.97
CA LYS A 97 -2.20 16.60 8.97
C LYS A 97 -0.85 16.86 9.62
N ARG A 98 0.13 15.97 9.43
CA ARG A 98 1.46 16.13 10.03
C ARG A 98 2.30 17.16 9.28
N LYS A 99 3.05 17.96 10.01
CA LYS A 99 4.06 18.88 9.43
C LYS A 99 5.08 18.08 8.61
N GLY A 100 5.36 18.53 7.39
CA GLY A 100 6.32 17.86 6.51
C GLY A 100 5.71 16.83 5.57
N PHE A 101 4.39 16.57 5.59
CA PHE A 101 3.73 15.57 4.75
C PHE A 101 4.04 15.77 3.25
N LYS A 102 3.94 17.00 2.73
CA LYS A 102 4.22 17.28 1.30
C LYS A 102 5.62 16.85 0.91
N LYS A 103 6.63 17.20 1.72
CA LYS A 103 8.02 16.82 1.48
C LYS A 103 8.19 15.29 1.51
N ALA A 104 7.60 14.62 2.51
CA ALA A 104 7.67 13.17 2.62
C ALA A 104 6.96 12.45 1.45
N ARG A 105 5.82 12.96 0.98
CA ARG A 105 5.08 12.43 -0.17
C ARG A 105 5.90 12.48 -1.46
N ASP A 106 6.67 13.54 -1.65
CA ASP A 106 7.42 13.79 -2.88
C ASP A 106 8.80 13.11 -2.87
N GLN A 107 9.19 12.47 -1.75
CA GLN A 107 10.42 11.69 -1.65
C GLN A 107 10.21 10.26 -2.19
N ALA A 108 11.24 9.73 -2.86
CA ALA A 108 11.28 8.33 -3.22
C ALA A 108 11.29 7.46 -1.94
N PRO A 109 10.65 6.29 -1.93
CA PRO A 109 10.74 5.36 -0.81
C PRO A 109 12.21 4.93 -0.63
N GLU A 110 12.58 4.63 0.61
CA GLU A 110 13.93 4.15 0.91
C GLU A 110 14.19 2.79 0.27
N ARG A 111 13.23 1.87 0.42
CA ARG A 111 13.32 0.52 -0.15
C ARG A 111 12.36 0.33 -1.31
N ALA A 112 12.77 -0.48 -2.27
CA ALA A 112 11.90 -0.91 -3.36
C ALA A 112 10.79 -1.84 -2.83
N PHE A 113 9.62 -1.81 -3.46
CA PHE A 113 8.53 -2.74 -3.19
C PHE A 113 7.71 -3.05 -4.44
N ILE A 114 7.06 -4.20 -4.44
CA ILE A 114 6.14 -4.62 -5.49
C ILE A 114 4.71 -4.39 -5.01
N TYR A 115 3.86 -3.88 -5.88
CA TYR A 115 2.45 -3.60 -5.59
C TYR A 115 1.57 -3.83 -6.81
N LEU A 116 0.27 -3.92 -6.58
CA LEU A 116 -0.73 -3.95 -7.63
C LEU A 116 -1.19 -2.52 -7.91
N ASP A 117 -0.90 -2.03 -9.11
CA ASP A 117 -1.25 -0.68 -9.55
C ASP A 117 -2.68 -0.67 -10.09
N TRP A 118 -3.58 -0.08 -9.32
CA TRP A 118 -4.99 0.13 -9.67
C TRP A 118 -5.25 1.49 -10.34
N GLU A 119 -4.21 2.32 -10.52
CA GLU A 119 -4.32 3.66 -11.09
C GLU A 119 -4.11 3.68 -12.61
N CYS A 120 -3.72 2.54 -13.19
CA CYS A 120 -3.58 2.38 -14.65
C CYS A 120 -4.94 2.22 -15.34
N GLU A 121 -4.99 2.59 -16.62
CA GLU A 121 -6.16 2.31 -17.44
C GLU A 121 -6.26 0.80 -17.76
N GLY A 122 -7.45 0.23 -17.62
CA GLY A 122 -7.72 -1.18 -17.89
C GLY A 122 -7.49 -2.10 -16.68
N ALA A 123 -6.89 -3.26 -16.90
CA ALA A 123 -6.61 -4.22 -15.83
C ALA A 123 -5.47 -3.75 -14.92
N PRO A 124 -5.53 -4.06 -13.63
CA PRO A 124 -4.45 -3.70 -12.71
C PRO A 124 -3.13 -4.38 -13.12
N VAL A 125 -2.03 -3.67 -12.92
CA VAL A 125 -0.68 -4.11 -13.30
C VAL A 125 0.17 -4.35 -12.06
N VAL A 126 0.87 -5.47 -12.01
CA VAL A 126 1.91 -5.70 -10.99
C VAL A 126 3.10 -4.81 -11.32
N ARG A 127 3.48 -3.95 -10.38
CA ARG A 127 4.48 -2.92 -10.60
C ARG A 127 5.53 -2.89 -9.50
N LEU A 128 6.76 -2.60 -9.89
CA LEU A 128 7.88 -2.31 -9.00
C LEU A 128 7.96 -0.80 -8.76
N GLN A 129 7.86 -0.39 -7.51
CA GLN A 129 8.32 0.94 -7.08
C GLN A 129 9.80 0.83 -6.69
N ARG A 130 10.65 1.54 -7.39
CA ARG A 130 12.08 1.60 -7.08
C ARG A 130 12.31 2.46 -5.83
N GLY A 131 13.24 2.03 -4.98
CA GLY A 131 13.67 2.75 -3.79
C GLY A 131 14.94 3.57 -4.03
N ALA A 132 15.25 4.46 -3.10
CA ALA A 132 16.51 5.23 -3.10
C ALA A 132 17.72 4.33 -2.81
N LEU A 133 17.54 3.31 -1.97
CA LEU A 133 18.54 2.27 -1.71
C LEU A 133 18.22 1.06 -2.60
N THR A 134 19.10 0.80 -3.56
CA THR A 134 19.03 -0.40 -4.39
C THR A 134 20.05 -1.39 -3.85
N ASP A 135 19.56 -2.54 -3.38
CA ASP A 135 20.42 -3.67 -3.06
C ASP A 135 21.06 -4.17 -4.35
N ALA A 136 22.38 -4.12 -4.43
CA ALA A 136 23.14 -4.51 -5.62
C ALA A 136 22.88 -5.98 -6.01
N HIS A 137 22.54 -6.84 -5.04
CA HIS A 137 22.20 -8.24 -5.32
C HIS A 137 20.80 -8.43 -5.91
N LEU A 138 19.89 -7.50 -5.67
CA LEU A 138 18.52 -7.55 -6.20
C LEU A 138 18.38 -6.85 -7.55
N ALA A 139 19.27 -5.92 -7.88
CA ALA A 139 19.17 -5.11 -9.10
C ALA A 139 19.08 -5.95 -10.39
N PRO A 140 19.90 -6.98 -10.64
CA PRO A 140 19.79 -7.83 -11.82
C PRO A 140 18.45 -8.56 -11.88
N LEU A 141 18.01 -9.16 -10.75
CA LEU A 141 16.76 -9.90 -10.66
C LEU A 141 15.57 -9.00 -10.96
N LEU A 142 15.55 -7.78 -10.42
CA LEU A 142 14.49 -6.81 -10.68
C LEU A 142 14.49 -6.33 -12.13
N HIS A 143 15.66 -6.16 -12.74
CA HIS A 143 15.80 -5.79 -14.15
C HIS A 143 15.26 -6.87 -15.10
N ASP A 144 15.47 -8.14 -14.78
CA ASP A 144 15.02 -9.27 -15.60
C ASP A 144 13.50 -9.48 -15.55
N HIS A 145 12.83 -9.01 -14.50
CA HIS A 145 11.40 -9.26 -14.27
C HIS A 145 10.51 -8.03 -14.45
N PHE A 146 11.08 -6.83 -14.51
CA PHE A 146 10.34 -5.57 -14.64
C PHE A 146 10.92 -4.69 -15.75
N ASP A 147 10.05 -4.10 -16.53
CA ASP A 147 10.45 -3.15 -17.58
C ASP A 147 10.91 -1.80 -17.01
N ALA A 148 11.28 -0.87 -17.90
CA ALA A 148 11.75 0.46 -17.53
C ALA A 148 10.67 1.28 -16.77
N ALA A 149 9.39 1.04 -17.03
CA ALA A 149 8.27 1.66 -16.35
C ALA A 149 7.92 0.96 -15.03
N GLY A 150 8.62 -0.14 -14.70
CA GLY A 150 8.39 -0.95 -13.51
C GLY A 150 7.26 -1.96 -13.64
N ALA A 151 6.70 -2.18 -14.83
CA ALA A 151 5.68 -3.20 -15.03
C ALA A 151 6.31 -4.61 -15.06
N PHE A 152 5.63 -5.57 -14.42
CA PHE A 152 6.08 -6.96 -14.41
C PHE A 152 5.94 -7.59 -15.80
N CYS A 153 7.02 -8.17 -16.31
CA CYS A 153 7.10 -8.76 -17.65
C CYS A 153 6.80 -10.26 -17.69
N GLY A 154 6.66 -10.90 -16.52
CA GLY A 154 6.44 -12.34 -16.41
C GLY A 154 4.97 -12.75 -16.58
N ARG A 155 4.75 -14.05 -16.63
CA ARG A 155 3.40 -14.64 -16.63
C ARG A 155 2.79 -14.60 -15.22
N LEU A 156 1.58 -14.10 -15.06
CA LEU A 156 0.83 -14.17 -13.82
C LEU A 156 -0.05 -15.42 -13.82
N PRO A 157 -0.24 -16.10 -12.63
CA PRO A 157 0.43 -15.82 -11.34
C PRO A 157 1.81 -16.46 -11.18
N ASP A 158 2.16 -17.48 -11.96
CA ASP A 158 3.30 -18.38 -11.71
C ASP A 158 4.66 -17.66 -11.71
N GLY A 159 4.87 -16.73 -12.65
CA GLY A 159 6.11 -15.96 -12.70
C GLY A 159 6.33 -15.06 -11.49
N LEU A 160 5.25 -14.50 -10.92
CA LEU A 160 5.33 -13.70 -9.70
C LEU A 160 5.60 -14.56 -8.47
N LEU A 161 4.99 -15.75 -8.38
CA LEU A 161 5.26 -16.71 -7.31
C LEU A 161 6.71 -17.17 -7.32
N GLY A 162 7.24 -17.53 -8.49
CA GLY A 162 8.65 -17.91 -8.66
C GLY A 162 9.63 -16.79 -8.27
N LEU A 163 9.30 -15.54 -8.60
CA LEU A 163 10.06 -14.39 -8.15
C LEU A 163 10.02 -14.24 -6.62
N ALA A 164 8.84 -14.40 -6.01
CA ALA A 164 8.67 -14.30 -4.56
C ALA A 164 9.47 -15.39 -3.82
N GLU A 165 9.46 -16.64 -4.31
CA GLU A 165 10.25 -17.75 -3.76
C GLU A 165 11.76 -17.45 -3.85
N THR A 166 12.22 -16.93 -4.99
CA THR A 166 13.62 -16.53 -5.18
C THR A 166 14.06 -15.44 -4.21
N LEU A 167 13.18 -14.47 -3.94
CA LEU A 167 13.44 -13.39 -2.98
C LEU A 167 13.43 -13.89 -1.53
N ALA A 168 12.56 -14.82 -1.19
CA ALA A 168 12.46 -15.39 0.16
C ALA A 168 13.65 -16.30 0.53
N GLY A 169 14.29 -16.91 -0.45
CA GLY A 169 15.46 -17.78 -0.27
C GLY A 169 16.80 -17.04 -0.17
N ARG A 170 16.81 -15.72 -0.19
CA ARG A 170 17.98 -14.83 -0.09
C ARG A 170 18.00 -14.09 1.24
#